data_b16191f69a91eccbce1b3ec67a5dec27
#
_entry.id   b16191f69a91eccbce1b3ec67a5dec27
#
_cell.length_a   1.000
_cell.length_b   1.000
_cell.length_c   1.000
_cell.angle_alpha   90.00
_cell.angle_beta   90.00
_cell.angle_gamma   90.00
#
_symmetry.space_group_name_H-M   'P 1'
#
loop_
_entity.id
_entity.type
_entity.pdbx_description
1 polymer ?
#
loop_
_entity_poly.entity_id
_entity_poly.type
_entity_poly.pdbx_seq_one_letter_code
_entity_poly.pdbx_strand_id
1 'polypeptide(L)'
;MSPEPDGLLTAAGVKLGQKAASKDEAVQQCGELLVSLGAVEPAYVDTMHLRERSITTFLGEGVAIPHGTDESRVFVKRTTLAVLQYPDGVDWGNGNETKMCIAIAAKGTEHMQVLSSLARILMDSEKAEELRSAKDVDTVLDLLQPIAETDE
;
A
#
# COMPACT_ATOMS: atom_id res chain seq x y z
N MET A 1 13.37 -20.88 -6.03
CA MET A 1 13.58 -20.32 -4.74
C MET A 1 12.34 -19.63 -4.20
N SER A 2 12.03 -19.94 -2.98
CA SER A 2 10.85 -19.33 -2.40
C SER A 2 11.04 -17.82 -2.21
N PRO A 3 9.96 -17.05 -2.21
CA PRO A 3 10.05 -15.63 -1.91
C PRO A 3 10.67 -15.40 -0.55
N GLU A 4 11.45 -14.36 -0.46
CA GLU A 4 12.01 -13.98 0.82
C GLU A 4 10.89 -13.56 1.75
N PRO A 5 10.83 -14.08 2.97
CA PRO A 5 9.85 -13.56 3.93
C PRO A 5 10.04 -12.07 4.18
N ASP A 6 11.27 -11.59 3.93
CA ASP A 6 11.64 -10.20 4.13
C ASP A 6 11.54 -9.37 2.86
N GLY A 7 10.96 -9.93 1.80
CA GLY A 7 10.82 -9.18 0.55
C GLY A 7 9.93 -7.97 0.70
N LEU A 8 10.13 -7.01 -0.20
CA LEU A 8 9.35 -5.78 -0.21
C LEU A 8 7.85 -6.06 -0.30
N LEU A 9 7.47 -6.97 -1.17
CA LEU A 9 6.08 -7.38 -1.31
C LEU A 9 6.04 -8.91 -1.40
N THR A 10 5.21 -9.51 -0.55
CA THR A 10 5.05 -10.96 -0.50
C THR A 10 3.58 -11.31 -0.65
N ALA A 11 3.30 -12.58 -0.91
CA ALA A 11 1.91 -13.04 -1.05
C ALA A 11 1.12 -12.76 0.23
N ALA A 12 1.74 -12.85 1.39
CA ALA A 12 1.05 -12.57 2.66
C ALA A 12 0.64 -11.11 2.77
N GLY A 13 1.27 -10.23 2.01
CA GLY A 13 0.96 -8.81 2.03
C GLY A 13 -0.08 -8.40 1.00
N VAL A 14 -0.73 -9.33 0.32
CA VAL A 14 -1.76 -9.01 -0.67
C VAL A 14 -3.09 -9.60 -0.20
N LYS A 15 -4.09 -8.73 -0.01
CA LYS A 15 -5.44 -9.14 0.40
C LYS A 15 -6.44 -8.65 -0.63
N LEU A 16 -7.05 -9.58 -1.36
CA LEU A 16 -8.05 -9.25 -2.37
C LEU A 16 -9.44 -9.38 -1.76
N GLY A 17 -10.41 -8.74 -2.41
CA GLY A 17 -11.81 -8.88 -2.03
C GLY A 17 -12.13 -8.35 -0.65
N GLN A 18 -11.45 -7.31 -0.20
CA GLN A 18 -11.66 -6.74 1.11
C GLN A 18 -12.81 -5.73 1.10
N LYS A 19 -13.30 -5.38 2.28
CA LYS A 19 -14.36 -4.39 2.45
C LYS A 19 -14.00 -3.47 3.60
N ALA A 20 -14.33 -2.19 3.42
CA ALA A 20 -14.18 -1.20 4.47
C ALA A 20 -15.34 -0.24 4.37
N ALA A 21 -15.91 0.13 5.50
CA ALA A 21 -17.05 1.04 5.54
C ALA A 21 -16.65 2.49 5.34
N SER A 22 -15.37 2.81 5.55
CA SER A 22 -14.90 4.19 5.48
C SER A 22 -13.41 4.20 5.20
N LYS A 23 -12.92 5.41 4.84
CA LYS A 23 -11.49 5.62 4.66
C LYS A 23 -10.70 5.26 5.92
N ASP A 24 -11.20 5.68 7.09
CA ASP A 24 -10.52 5.39 8.35
C ASP A 24 -10.39 3.88 8.56
N GLU A 25 -11.44 3.13 8.26
CA GLU A 25 -11.38 1.68 8.41
C GLU A 25 -10.37 1.08 7.44
N ALA A 26 -10.33 1.57 6.20
CA ALA A 26 -9.37 1.07 5.22
C ALA A 26 -7.94 1.35 5.67
N VAL A 27 -7.66 2.55 6.15
CA VAL A 27 -6.32 2.89 6.66
C VAL A 27 -5.96 2.00 7.84
N GLN A 28 -6.93 1.75 8.73
CA GLN A 28 -6.70 0.88 9.87
C GLN A 28 -6.35 -0.55 9.41
N GLN A 29 -7.08 -1.06 8.44
CA GLN A 29 -6.79 -2.41 7.90
C GLN A 29 -5.40 -2.47 7.28
N CYS A 30 -5.01 -1.41 6.56
CA CYS A 30 -3.67 -1.34 5.97
C CYS A 30 -2.60 -1.40 7.05
N GLY A 31 -2.79 -0.62 8.12
CA GLY A 31 -1.82 -0.59 9.21
C GLY A 31 -1.73 -1.92 9.92
N GLU A 32 -2.87 -2.55 10.17
CA GLU A 32 -2.90 -3.85 10.84
C GLU A 32 -2.18 -4.91 10.01
N LEU A 33 -2.32 -4.85 8.69
CA LEU A 33 -1.62 -5.79 7.83
C LEU A 33 -0.11 -5.57 7.92
N LEU A 34 0.33 -4.32 7.89
CA LEU A 34 1.76 -4.03 8.04
C LEU A 34 2.31 -4.53 9.37
N VAL A 35 1.53 -4.39 10.46
CA VAL A 35 1.94 -4.92 11.76
C VAL A 35 2.04 -6.44 11.70
N SER A 36 1.05 -7.09 11.11
CA SER A 36 1.03 -8.56 11.04
C SER A 36 2.18 -9.11 10.22
N LEU A 37 2.67 -8.33 9.26
CA LEU A 37 3.82 -8.73 8.45
C LEU A 37 5.14 -8.51 9.17
N GLY A 38 5.11 -7.93 10.37
CA GLY A 38 6.32 -7.62 11.10
C GLY A 38 7.08 -6.44 10.53
N ALA A 39 6.42 -5.61 9.74
CA ALA A 39 7.08 -4.51 9.06
C ALA A 39 7.16 -3.26 9.92
N VAL A 40 6.20 -3.06 10.83
CA VAL A 40 6.14 -1.85 11.64
C VAL A 40 5.70 -2.19 13.06
N GLU A 41 5.97 -1.27 13.98
CA GLU A 41 5.42 -1.36 15.33
C GLU A 41 3.98 -0.84 15.33
N PRO A 42 3.14 -1.29 16.27
CA PRO A 42 1.73 -0.86 16.29
C PRO A 42 1.54 0.67 16.31
N ALA A 43 2.47 1.40 16.90
CA ALA A 43 2.37 2.86 16.96
C ALA A 43 2.37 3.49 15.57
N TYR A 44 2.92 2.80 14.56
CA TYR A 44 2.92 3.31 13.20
C TYR A 44 1.52 3.54 12.66
N VAL A 45 0.56 2.71 13.07
CA VAL A 45 -0.82 2.79 12.57
C VAL A 45 -1.44 4.14 12.91
N ASP A 46 -1.21 4.63 14.13
CA ASP A 46 -1.72 5.95 14.52
C ASP A 46 -1.17 7.05 13.63
N THR A 47 0.10 6.92 13.23
CA THR A 47 0.72 7.93 12.39
C THR A 47 0.19 7.86 10.95
N MET A 48 -0.28 6.70 10.52
CA MET A 48 -0.92 6.59 9.21
C MET A 48 -2.22 7.38 9.18
N HIS A 49 -3.02 7.29 10.23
CA HIS A 49 -4.24 8.08 10.34
C HIS A 49 -3.93 9.57 10.36
N LEU A 50 -2.92 9.94 11.13
CA LEU A 50 -2.51 11.35 11.23
C LEU A 50 -2.07 11.89 9.88
N ARG A 51 -1.27 11.11 9.14
CA ARG A 51 -0.78 11.52 7.83
C ARG A 51 -1.92 11.70 6.84
N GLU A 52 -2.88 10.76 6.84
CA GLU A 52 -3.99 10.82 5.90
C GLU A 52 -4.90 12.03 6.16
N ARG A 53 -5.05 12.41 7.42
CA ARG A 53 -5.86 13.59 7.77
C ARG A 53 -5.19 14.89 7.32
N SER A 54 -3.86 14.89 7.26
CA SER A 54 -3.11 16.08 6.86
C SER A 54 -3.27 16.34 5.37
N ILE A 55 -2.90 15.36 4.54
CA ILE A 55 -3.01 15.45 3.08
C ILE A 55 -3.35 14.05 2.59
N THR A 56 -4.35 13.94 1.74
CA THR A 56 -4.76 12.63 1.24
C THR A 56 -3.62 11.91 0.52
N THR A 57 -3.60 10.58 0.66
CA THR A 57 -2.66 9.75 -0.08
C THR A 57 -3.27 9.17 -1.35
N PHE A 58 -4.46 9.66 -1.76
CA PHE A 58 -5.10 9.21 -2.99
C PHE A 58 -4.28 9.68 -4.19
N LEU A 59 -3.86 8.74 -5.05
CA LEU A 59 -3.05 9.05 -6.22
C LEU A 59 -3.85 9.29 -7.49
N GLY A 60 -5.05 8.75 -7.56
CA GLY A 60 -5.83 8.68 -8.79
C GLY A 60 -5.94 7.25 -9.24
N GLU A 61 -6.65 7.01 -10.33
CA GLU A 61 -6.87 5.67 -10.89
C GLU A 61 -7.46 4.71 -9.85
N GLY A 62 -8.19 5.23 -8.87
CA GLY A 62 -8.80 4.40 -7.85
C GLY A 62 -7.80 3.82 -6.83
N VAL A 63 -6.62 4.40 -6.72
CA VAL A 63 -5.55 3.88 -5.85
C VAL A 63 -5.12 4.91 -4.82
N ALA A 64 -5.05 4.48 -3.57
CA ALA A 64 -4.47 5.29 -2.50
C ALA A 64 -3.23 4.58 -1.96
N ILE A 65 -2.30 5.36 -1.39
CA ILE A 65 -1.05 4.81 -0.86
C ILE A 65 -0.83 5.21 0.59
N PRO A 66 -1.65 4.68 1.52
CA PRO A 66 -1.52 5.05 2.93
C PRO A 66 -0.12 4.77 3.47
N HIS A 67 0.40 5.68 4.27
CA HIS A 67 1.70 5.54 4.92
C HIS A 67 1.75 6.48 6.12
N GLY A 68 2.78 6.34 6.95
CA GLY A 68 2.90 7.15 8.15
C GLY A 68 3.57 8.49 7.89
N THR A 69 3.74 9.26 8.97
CA THR A 69 4.44 10.54 8.91
C THR A 69 5.93 10.33 8.78
N ASP A 70 6.65 11.41 8.43
CA ASP A 70 8.11 11.32 8.33
C ASP A 70 8.73 10.90 9.66
N GLU A 71 8.22 11.43 10.76
CA GLU A 71 8.75 11.11 12.09
C GLU A 71 8.52 9.66 12.46
N SER A 72 7.52 9.02 11.87
CA SER A 72 7.17 7.65 12.23
C SER A 72 8.10 6.60 11.64
N ARG A 73 9.09 7.01 10.85
CA ARG A 73 10.04 6.04 10.30
C ARG A 73 10.76 5.24 11.37
N VAL A 74 10.85 5.79 12.59
CA VAL A 74 11.48 5.07 13.69
C VAL A 74 10.71 3.80 14.06
N PHE A 75 9.42 3.72 13.68
CA PHE A 75 8.61 2.53 13.96
C PHE A 75 8.66 1.50 12.83
N VAL A 76 9.34 1.81 11.72
CA VAL A 76 9.44 0.88 10.60
C VAL A 76 10.60 -0.06 10.83
N LYS A 77 10.31 -1.36 10.78
CA LYS A 77 11.33 -2.40 11.00
C LYS A 77 11.97 -2.83 9.69
N ARG A 78 11.21 -2.82 8.60
CA ARG A 78 11.74 -3.10 7.28
C ARG A 78 10.82 -2.51 6.23
N THR A 79 11.39 -2.15 5.08
CA THR A 79 10.62 -1.57 3.99
C THR A 79 9.69 -2.64 3.43
N THR A 80 8.39 -2.32 3.36
CA THR A 80 7.37 -3.31 3.01
C THR A 80 6.19 -2.63 2.34
N LEU A 81 5.58 -3.32 1.39
CA LEU A 81 4.32 -2.92 0.81
C LEU A 81 3.23 -3.88 1.27
N ALA A 82 2.02 -3.36 1.46
CA ALA A 82 0.85 -4.17 1.77
C ALA A 82 -0.27 -3.71 0.84
N VAL A 83 -0.88 -4.65 0.12
CA VAL A 83 -1.89 -4.34 -0.89
C VAL A 83 -3.24 -4.87 -0.43
N LEU A 84 -4.23 -3.99 -0.40
CA LEU A 84 -5.61 -4.37 -0.07
C LEU A 84 -6.51 -3.90 -1.19
N GLN A 85 -7.26 -4.82 -1.77
CA GLN A 85 -8.18 -4.53 -2.86
C GLN A 85 -9.58 -4.41 -2.30
N TYR A 86 -10.30 -3.36 -2.71
CA TYR A 86 -11.66 -3.09 -2.28
C TYR A 86 -12.57 -3.03 -3.52
N PRO A 87 -13.05 -4.18 -4.00
CA PRO A 87 -13.82 -4.20 -5.25
C PRO A 87 -15.07 -3.33 -5.23
N ASP A 88 -15.69 -3.18 -4.05
CA ASP A 88 -16.90 -2.35 -3.92
C ASP A 88 -16.57 -0.86 -3.77
N GLY A 89 -15.28 -0.54 -3.65
CA GLY A 89 -14.86 0.85 -3.50
C GLY A 89 -14.98 1.36 -2.07
N VAL A 90 -14.19 2.38 -1.76
CA VAL A 90 -14.22 3.07 -0.48
C VAL A 90 -14.21 4.56 -0.76
N ASP A 91 -15.13 5.28 -0.16
CA ASP A 91 -15.19 6.74 -0.33
C ASP A 91 -13.95 7.36 0.32
N TRP A 92 -13.14 8.04 -0.47
CA TRP A 92 -11.89 8.65 0.01
C TRP A 92 -12.00 10.15 0.21
N GLY A 93 -13.20 10.70 -0.04
CA GLY A 93 -13.43 12.13 0.09
C GLY A 93 -13.23 12.86 -1.23
N ASN A 94 -13.79 14.05 -1.33
CA ASN A 94 -13.66 14.94 -2.49
C ASN A 94 -14.12 14.29 -3.80
N GLY A 95 -15.07 13.36 -3.70
CA GLY A 95 -15.58 12.67 -4.89
C GLY A 95 -14.70 11.55 -5.36
N ASN A 96 -13.66 11.19 -4.63
CA ASN A 96 -12.74 10.11 -5.00
C ASN A 96 -13.18 8.78 -4.42
N GLU A 97 -13.05 7.74 -5.22
CA GLU A 97 -13.32 6.37 -4.76
C GLU A 97 -12.05 5.55 -4.89
N THR A 98 -11.68 4.86 -3.81
CA THR A 98 -10.50 4.00 -3.79
C THR A 98 -10.95 2.56 -3.95
N LYS A 99 -10.34 1.86 -4.90
CA LYS A 99 -10.58 0.43 -5.10
C LYS A 99 -9.37 -0.42 -4.74
N MET A 100 -8.26 0.20 -4.46
CA MET A 100 -7.06 -0.50 -4.00
C MET A 100 -6.22 0.43 -3.15
N CYS A 101 -5.74 -0.10 -2.03
CA CYS A 101 -4.76 0.58 -1.20
C CYS A 101 -3.43 -0.15 -1.31
N ILE A 102 -2.36 0.62 -1.52
CA ILE A 102 -1.00 0.08 -1.47
C ILE A 102 -0.32 0.80 -0.33
N ALA A 103 -0.35 0.16 0.84
CA ALA A 103 0.21 0.76 2.05
C ALA A 103 1.73 0.63 2.00
N ILE A 104 2.42 1.65 2.48
CA ILE A 104 3.88 1.73 2.39
C ILE A 104 4.47 1.91 3.78
N ALA A 105 5.45 1.07 4.11
CA ALA A 105 6.31 1.26 5.25
C ALA A 105 7.73 1.28 4.69
N ALA A 106 8.44 2.38 4.84
CA ALA A 106 9.78 2.52 4.25
C ALA A 106 10.78 3.04 5.27
N LYS A 107 11.95 2.41 5.29
CA LYS A 107 13.05 2.84 6.14
C LYS A 107 13.88 3.88 5.41
N GLY A 108 14.30 4.90 6.15
CA GLY A 108 15.24 5.88 5.62
C GLY A 108 14.74 6.56 4.37
N THR A 109 15.56 6.53 3.33
CA THR A 109 15.29 7.23 2.08
C THR A 109 14.58 6.36 1.05
N GLU A 110 14.30 5.09 1.36
CA GLU A 110 13.67 4.19 0.42
C GLU A 110 12.26 4.63 0.03
N HIS A 111 11.64 5.45 0.88
CA HIS A 111 10.29 5.94 0.65
C HIS A 111 10.14 6.60 -0.72
N MET A 112 11.09 7.45 -1.10
CA MET A 112 11.00 8.17 -2.38
C MET A 112 11.13 7.23 -3.57
N GLN A 113 11.99 6.21 -3.45
CA GLN A 113 12.15 5.23 -4.52
C GLN A 113 10.87 4.43 -4.74
N VAL A 114 10.25 4.02 -3.64
CA VAL A 114 9.01 3.26 -3.72
C VAL A 114 7.91 4.12 -4.36
N LEU A 115 7.77 5.36 -3.91
CA LEU A 115 6.75 6.25 -4.46
C LEU A 115 6.95 6.49 -5.95
N SER A 116 8.20 6.72 -6.38
CA SER A 116 8.49 6.95 -7.79
C SER A 116 8.15 5.74 -8.64
N SER A 117 8.50 4.56 -8.15
CA SER A 117 8.21 3.33 -8.89
C SER A 117 6.72 3.07 -9.00
N LEU A 118 5.99 3.29 -7.89
CA LEU A 118 4.53 3.16 -7.91
C LEU A 118 3.89 4.13 -8.90
N ALA A 119 4.35 5.38 -8.88
CA ALA A 119 3.79 6.38 -9.76
C ALA A 119 3.96 5.99 -11.22
N ARG A 120 5.12 5.43 -11.58
CA ARG A 120 5.36 4.98 -12.95
C ARG A 120 4.40 3.90 -13.38
N ILE A 121 4.16 2.93 -12.49
CA ILE A 121 3.23 1.83 -12.80
C ILE A 121 1.82 2.38 -12.95
N LEU A 122 1.40 3.26 -12.05
CA LEU A 122 0.03 3.75 -12.03
C LEU A 122 -0.26 4.78 -13.10
N MET A 123 0.78 5.37 -13.71
CA MET A 123 0.60 6.24 -14.87
C MET A 123 0.16 5.46 -16.09
N ASP A 124 0.41 4.17 -16.12
CA ASP A 124 -0.10 3.30 -17.17
C ASP A 124 -1.50 2.86 -16.74
N SER A 125 -2.52 3.44 -17.37
CA SER A 125 -3.91 3.19 -16.96
C SER A 125 -4.31 1.74 -17.15
N GLU A 126 -3.71 1.02 -18.08
CA GLU A 126 -3.99 -0.40 -18.25
C GLU A 126 -3.49 -1.21 -17.07
N LYS A 127 -2.28 -0.90 -16.59
CA LYS A 127 -1.74 -1.59 -15.42
C LYS A 127 -2.54 -1.27 -14.17
N ALA A 128 -2.96 -0.01 -14.02
CA ALA A 128 -3.77 0.37 -12.88
C ALA A 128 -5.10 -0.40 -12.89
N GLU A 129 -5.70 -0.55 -14.07
CA GLU A 129 -6.93 -1.31 -14.21
C GLU A 129 -6.71 -2.78 -13.87
N GLU A 130 -5.62 -3.36 -14.35
CA GLU A 130 -5.31 -4.76 -14.06
C GLU A 130 -5.13 -4.99 -12.56
N LEU A 131 -4.51 -4.03 -11.87
CA LEU A 131 -4.35 -4.12 -10.42
C LEU A 131 -5.70 -4.08 -9.71
N ARG A 132 -6.55 -3.12 -10.10
CA ARG A 132 -7.85 -2.95 -9.46
C ARG A 132 -8.76 -4.15 -9.66
N SER A 133 -8.63 -4.83 -10.79
CA SER A 133 -9.49 -5.95 -11.14
C SER A 133 -8.82 -7.31 -10.97
N ALA A 134 -7.64 -7.35 -10.36
CA ALA A 134 -6.91 -8.60 -10.17
C ALA A 134 -7.76 -9.61 -9.40
N LYS A 135 -7.72 -10.85 -9.85
CA LYS A 135 -8.49 -11.93 -9.23
C LYS A 135 -7.63 -12.91 -8.47
N ASP A 136 -6.31 -12.76 -8.57
CA ASP A 136 -5.40 -13.62 -7.82
C ASP A 136 -4.19 -12.80 -7.37
N VAL A 137 -3.51 -13.33 -6.37
CA VAL A 137 -2.37 -12.67 -5.75
C VAL A 137 -1.20 -12.57 -6.71
N ASP A 138 -0.99 -13.60 -7.52
CA ASP A 138 0.15 -13.62 -8.46
C ASP A 138 0.10 -12.47 -9.44
N THR A 139 -1.10 -12.10 -9.91
CA THR A 139 -1.24 -10.97 -10.82
C THR A 139 -0.74 -9.68 -10.18
N VAL A 140 -1.11 -9.47 -8.91
CA VAL A 140 -0.67 -8.27 -8.19
C VAL A 140 0.85 -8.28 -8.02
N LEU A 141 1.40 -9.43 -7.62
CA LEU A 141 2.85 -9.54 -7.43
C LEU A 141 3.61 -9.27 -8.72
N ASP A 142 3.12 -9.81 -9.83
CA ASP A 142 3.77 -9.59 -11.12
C ASP A 142 3.73 -8.12 -11.54
N LEU A 143 2.59 -7.47 -11.36
CA LEU A 143 2.45 -6.08 -11.77
C LEU A 143 3.31 -5.14 -10.94
N LEU A 144 3.54 -5.48 -9.69
CA LEU A 144 4.33 -4.63 -8.79
C LEU A 144 5.78 -5.06 -8.66
N GLN A 145 6.18 -6.11 -9.39
CA GLN A 145 7.56 -6.60 -9.34
C GLN A 145 8.61 -5.53 -9.62
N PRO A 146 8.41 -4.60 -10.58
CA PRO A 146 9.42 -3.57 -10.83
C PRO A 146 9.80 -2.73 -9.61
N ILE A 147 8.89 -2.60 -8.64
CA ILE A 147 9.20 -1.86 -7.42
C ILE A 147 10.25 -2.60 -6.62
N ALA A 148 10.08 -3.92 -6.48
CA ALA A 148 11.03 -4.74 -5.74
C ALA A 148 12.40 -4.74 -6.40
N GLU A 149 12.42 -4.70 -7.75
CA GLU A 149 13.67 -4.72 -8.49
C GLU A 149 14.47 -3.43 -8.36
N THR A 150 13.79 -2.31 -8.14
CA THR A 150 14.49 -1.03 -8.04
C THR A 150 15.22 -0.85 -6.72
N ASP A 151 15.05 -1.77 -5.79
CA ASP A 151 15.74 -1.72 -4.50
C ASP A 151 17.16 -2.22 -4.56
N GLU A 152 17.59 -2.70 -5.67
CA GLU A 152 18.94 -3.24 -5.77
C GLU A 152 19.99 -2.19 -6.01
#